data_dddcdfccb116d70d5978bd36d6641d55
#
_entry.id   dddcdfccb116d70d5978bd36d6641d55
#
_cell.length_a   1.000
_cell.length_b   1.000
_cell.length_c   1.000
_cell.angle_alpha   90.00
_cell.angle_beta   90.00
_cell.angle_gamma   90.00
#
_symmetry.space_group_name_H-M   'P 1'
#
loop_
_entity.id
_entity.type
_entity.pdbx_description
1 polymer ?
#
loop_
_entity_poly.entity_id
_entity_poly.type
_entity_poly.pdbx_seq_one_letter_code
_entity_poly.pdbx_strand_id
1 'polypeptide(L)'
;MKLVLPYMNKVFIIPAVALIGVLLAGCMKWDYGLEESFNETGEGLFITNEGNFQYGNASLSFYNPTTRKVENEVFYRANGMKLGDVAQSMVIRNGIGWVVVNNSHVIFAIDINTFKEVGRITNFTSPRYIHFLSDEKAYVTQIWDNRIFIVNPKKYEITGYIECPNMTMESGSTEQ
;
A
#
# COMPACT_ATOMS: atom_id res chain seq x y z
N MET A 1 -29.15 66.79 5.88
CA MET A 1 -29.43 65.60 6.71
C MET A 1 -28.17 64.77 6.76
N LYS A 2 -27.33 64.91 7.83
CA LYS A 2 -26.08 64.17 7.99
C LYS A 2 -26.38 62.86 8.68
N LEU A 3 -26.09 61.72 8.00
CA LEU A 3 -26.20 60.39 8.56
C LEU A 3 -25.01 60.18 9.50
N VAL A 4 -25.26 60.11 10.80
CA VAL A 4 -24.27 59.75 11.81
C VAL A 4 -24.28 58.23 11.92
N LEU A 5 -23.26 57.58 11.37
CA LEU A 5 -23.00 56.14 11.64
C LEU A 5 -22.60 55.97 13.11
N PRO A 6 -23.18 55.02 13.83
CA PRO A 6 -22.77 54.74 15.20
C PRO A 6 -21.35 54.16 15.22
N TYR A 7 -20.54 54.70 16.11
CA TYR A 7 -19.20 54.25 16.40
C TYR A 7 -19.24 52.83 16.99
N MET A 8 -19.18 51.84 16.14
CA MET A 8 -19.04 50.43 16.59
C MET A 8 -17.66 50.23 17.18
N ASN A 9 -17.63 49.91 18.47
CA ASN A 9 -16.45 49.71 19.28
C ASN A 9 -15.46 48.73 18.62
N LYS A 10 -14.35 49.25 18.11
CA LYS A 10 -13.22 48.48 17.55
C LYS A 10 -12.65 47.48 18.56
N VAL A 11 -12.98 47.60 19.84
CA VAL A 11 -12.49 46.73 20.94
C VAL A 11 -13.05 45.31 20.87
N PHE A 12 -14.24 45.07 20.26
CA PHE A 12 -14.83 43.72 20.15
C PHE A 12 -14.47 42.97 18.87
N ILE A 13 -13.98 43.66 17.85
CA ILE A 13 -13.65 43.03 16.56
C ILE A 13 -12.29 42.29 16.64
N ILE A 14 -11.30 42.84 17.36
CA ILE A 14 -9.97 42.27 17.50
C ILE A 14 -10.00 40.87 18.19
N PRO A 15 -10.72 40.67 19.32
CA PRO A 15 -10.76 39.36 19.96
C PRO A 15 -11.58 38.34 19.15
N ALA A 16 -12.61 38.78 18.40
CA ALA A 16 -13.36 37.87 17.55
C ALA A 16 -12.54 37.35 16.35
N VAL A 17 -11.75 38.21 15.71
CA VAL A 17 -10.86 37.81 14.61
C VAL A 17 -9.72 36.92 15.14
N ALA A 18 -9.18 37.20 16.33
CA ALA A 18 -8.17 36.36 16.96
C ALA A 18 -8.72 34.96 17.32
N LEU A 19 -9.98 34.89 17.80
CA LEU A 19 -10.63 33.63 18.13
C LEU A 19 -10.90 32.78 16.88
N ILE A 20 -11.30 33.38 15.76
CA ILE A 20 -11.47 32.69 14.49
C ILE A 20 -10.12 32.20 13.93
N GLY A 21 -9.04 32.98 14.09
CA GLY A 21 -7.70 32.58 13.70
C GLY A 21 -7.20 31.33 14.46
N VAL A 22 -7.50 31.21 15.76
CA VAL A 22 -7.16 30.04 16.57
C VAL A 22 -7.98 28.81 16.18
N LEU A 23 -9.23 28.99 15.78
CA LEU A 23 -10.07 27.88 15.31
C LEU A 23 -9.65 27.34 13.93
N LEU A 24 -9.04 28.17 13.08
CA LEU A 24 -8.52 27.77 11.78
C LEU A 24 -7.10 27.18 11.86
N ALA A 25 -6.34 27.49 12.91
CA ALA A 25 -5.03 26.86 13.17
C ALA A 25 -5.14 25.43 13.72
N GLY A 26 -6.33 24.99 14.07
CA GLY A 26 -6.62 23.64 14.52
C GLY A 26 -6.76 22.59 13.41
N CYS A 27 -6.17 22.79 12.22
CA CYS A 27 -5.77 21.65 11.40
C CYS A 27 -4.67 20.92 12.14
N MET A 28 -5.05 20.12 13.13
CA MET A 28 -4.18 19.08 13.64
C MET A 28 -3.76 18.25 12.43
N LYS A 29 -2.54 18.46 11.93
CA LYS A 29 -1.83 17.37 11.30
C LYS A 29 -1.81 16.27 12.34
N TRP A 30 -2.61 15.26 12.17
CA TRP A 30 -2.37 13.99 12.78
C TRP A 30 -1.09 13.48 12.14
N ASP A 31 -0.01 13.89 12.74
CA ASP A 31 1.29 13.29 12.51
C ASP A 31 1.19 11.91 13.14
N TYR A 32 0.73 10.96 12.33
CA TYR A 32 0.91 9.54 12.61
C TYR A 32 2.39 9.30 12.51
N GLY A 33 3.16 9.67 13.53
CA GLY A 33 4.59 9.37 13.68
C GLY A 33 5.24 8.56 12.54
N LEU A 34 5.19 9.08 11.32
CA LEU A 34 5.73 8.42 10.12
C LEU A 34 7.27 8.40 10.12
N GLU A 35 7.88 8.92 11.17
CA GLU A 35 9.32 8.89 11.41
C GLU A 35 9.74 7.93 12.52
N GLU A 36 8.96 6.90 12.83
CA GLU A 36 9.57 5.80 13.55
C GLU A 36 10.57 5.12 12.60
N SER A 37 11.85 5.41 12.83
CA SER A 37 12.92 4.60 12.25
C SER A 37 12.62 3.15 12.60
N PHE A 38 12.23 2.36 11.62
CA PHE A 38 12.19 0.92 11.79
C PHE A 38 13.60 0.51 12.17
N ASN A 39 13.78 -0.03 13.38
CA ASN A 39 15.04 -0.64 13.77
C ASN A 39 15.37 -1.67 12.69
N GLU A 40 16.65 -1.75 12.29
CA GLU A 40 17.11 -2.68 11.28
C GLU A 40 16.34 -3.99 11.40
N THR A 41 15.64 -4.38 10.35
CA THR A 41 14.64 -5.45 10.42
C THR A 41 15.27 -6.80 10.72
N GLY A 42 16.58 -6.96 10.54
CA GLY A 42 17.29 -8.19 10.84
C GLY A 42 16.57 -9.42 10.27
N GLU A 43 16.68 -10.54 10.94
CA GLU A 43 15.87 -11.72 10.65
C GLU A 43 14.44 -11.50 11.15
N GLY A 44 13.43 -11.81 10.32
CA GLY A 44 12.03 -11.63 10.67
C GLY A 44 11.07 -12.29 9.70
N LEU A 45 9.79 -12.18 10.00
CA LEU A 45 8.71 -12.75 9.20
C LEU A 45 7.78 -11.64 8.71
N PHE A 46 7.62 -11.53 7.41
CA PHE A 46 6.55 -10.74 6.81
C PHE A 46 5.24 -11.54 6.82
N ILE A 47 4.16 -10.86 7.13
CA ILE A 47 2.81 -11.41 7.17
C ILE A 47 1.95 -10.57 6.25
N THR A 48 1.52 -11.15 5.13
CA THR A 48 0.52 -10.52 4.26
C THR A 48 -0.86 -10.70 4.88
N ASN A 49 -1.51 -9.61 5.23
CA ASN A 49 -2.89 -9.60 5.69
C ASN A 49 -3.77 -9.33 4.49
N GLU A 50 -4.48 -10.35 4.04
CA GLU A 50 -5.27 -10.29 2.80
C GLU A 50 -6.32 -9.17 2.83
N GLY A 51 -6.91 -8.96 3.99
CA GLY A 51 -8.04 -8.05 4.14
C GLY A 51 -9.35 -8.66 3.64
N ASN A 52 -10.39 -7.85 3.58
CA ASN A 52 -11.68 -8.25 3.05
C ASN A 52 -11.79 -7.81 1.59
N PHE A 53 -12.24 -8.73 0.74
CA PHE A 53 -12.45 -8.45 -0.70
C PHE A 53 -13.34 -7.21 -0.91
N GLN A 54 -12.91 -6.29 -1.75
CA GLN A 54 -13.52 -4.98 -2.07
C GLN A 54 -13.49 -3.93 -0.95
N TYR A 55 -12.79 -4.15 0.17
CA TYR A 55 -12.67 -3.16 1.24
C TYR A 55 -11.38 -2.33 1.16
N GLY A 56 -10.42 -2.73 0.36
CA GLY A 56 -9.14 -2.01 0.22
C GLY A 56 -8.37 -1.90 1.54
N ASN A 57 -8.47 -2.92 2.40
CA ASN A 57 -7.89 -2.96 3.73
C ASN A 57 -6.80 -4.01 3.90
N ALA A 58 -6.25 -4.50 2.80
CA ALA A 58 -5.06 -5.34 2.84
C ALA A 58 -3.89 -4.60 3.47
N SER A 59 -3.07 -5.30 4.22
CA SER A 59 -1.93 -4.71 4.89
C SER A 59 -0.75 -5.66 4.98
N LEU A 60 0.41 -5.13 5.38
CA LEU A 60 1.62 -5.90 5.62
C LEU A 60 2.04 -5.70 7.07
N SER A 61 2.28 -6.81 7.77
CA SER A 61 2.85 -6.81 9.12
C SER A 61 4.23 -7.46 9.11
N PHE A 62 5.06 -7.09 10.09
CA PHE A 62 6.39 -7.64 10.28
C PHE A 62 6.55 -8.14 11.72
N TYR A 63 6.97 -9.39 11.89
CA TYR A 63 7.32 -9.96 13.19
C TYR A 63 8.84 -10.03 13.34
N ASN A 64 9.35 -9.40 14.39
CA ASN A 64 10.75 -9.49 14.77
C ASN A 64 10.93 -10.56 15.86
N PRO A 65 11.61 -11.68 15.59
CA PRO A 65 11.77 -12.78 16.54
C PRO A 65 12.69 -12.43 17.72
N THR A 66 13.62 -11.50 17.53
CA THR A 66 14.54 -11.07 18.60
C THR A 66 13.80 -10.28 19.68
N THR A 67 12.97 -9.32 19.27
CA THR A 67 12.16 -8.50 20.18
C THR A 67 10.81 -9.14 20.53
N ARG A 68 10.39 -10.17 19.79
CA ARG A 68 9.09 -10.84 19.85
C ARG A 68 7.91 -9.87 19.66
N LYS A 69 8.11 -8.83 18.87
CA LYS A 69 7.09 -7.83 18.57
C LYS A 69 6.57 -7.98 17.14
N VAL A 70 5.29 -7.70 16.97
CA VAL A 70 4.66 -7.55 15.66
C VAL A 70 4.46 -6.05 15.40
N GLU A 71 4.90 -5.59 14.24
CA GLU A 71 4.63 -4.27 13.72
C GLU A 71 3.56 -4.39 12.63
N ASN A 72 2.43 -3.73 12.83
CA ASN A 72 1.33 -3.76 11.86
C ASN A 72 1.42 -2.58 10.90
N GLU A 73 0.79 -2.76 9.72
CA GLU A 73 0.66 -1.72 8.69
C GLU A 73 2.00 -1.11 8.26
N VAL A 74 3.08 -1.92 8.25
CA VAL A 74 4.44 -1.43 7.97
C VAL A 74 4.55 -0.75 6.60
N PHE A 75 3.81 -1.23 5.59
CA PHE A 75 3.78 -0.57 4.28
C PHE A 75 3.10 0.81 4.35
N TYR A 76 1.94 0.91 5.01
CA TYR A 76 1.23 2.19 5.15
C TYR A 76 2.06 3.21 5.92
N ARG A 77 2.67 2.80 7.03
CA ARG A 77 3.52 3.65 7.87
C ARG A 77 4.74 4.17 7.11
N ALA A 78 5.36 3.34 6.26
CA ALA A 78 6.53 3.73 5.47
C ALA A 78 6.21 4.61 4.27
N ASN A 79 5.01 4.47 3.66
CA ASN A 79 4.70 5.07 2.36
C ASN A 79 3.56 6.09 2.39
N GLY A 80 2.80 6.20 3.49
CA GLY A 80 1.65 7.10 3.60
C GLY A 80 0.46 6.71 2.71
N MET A 81 0.48 5.50 2.14
CA MET A 81 -0.57 4.98 1.27
C MET A 81 -0.91 3.54 1.62
N LYS A 82 -2.16 3.14 1.41
CA LYS A 82 -2.61 1.77 1.64
C LYS A 82 -2.01 0.80 0.63
N LEU A 83 -1.83 -0.45 1.05
CA LEU A 83 -1.36 -1.53 0.17
C LEU A 83 -2.41 -1.85 -0.92
N GLY A 84 -3.68 -1.79 -0.58
CA GLY A 84 -4.78 -2.02 -1.52
C GLY A 84 -5.74 -3.09 -1.06
N ASP A 85 -6.22 -3.88 -2.02
CA ASP A 85 -7.24 -4.90 -1.81
C ASP A 85 -6.70 -6.28 -2.17
N VAL A 86 -6.77 -7.20 -1.21
CA VAL A 86 -6.34 -8.60 -1.30
C VAL A 86 -4.82 -8.76 -1.51
N ALA A 87 -4.03 -8.62 -0.42
CA ALA A 87 -2.61 -8.95 -0.40
C ALA A 87 -2.41 -10.47 -0.43
N GLN A 88 -2.29 -11.03 -1.63
CA GLN A 88 -2.35 -12.46 -1.89
C GLN A 88 -1.09 -13.23 -1.50
N SER A 89 0.07 -12.68 -1.82
CA SER A 89 1.36 -13.35 -1.60
C SER A 89 2.51 -12.37 -1.55
N MET A 90 3.64 -12.83 -1.02
CA MET A 90 4.89 -12.09 -1.02
C MET A 90 6.07 -13.02 -1.27
N VAL A 91 7.02 -12.57 -2.07
CA VAL A 91 8.30 -13.24 -2.29
C VAL A 91 9.43 -12.25 -2.03
N ILE A 92 10.44 -12.68 -1.28
CA ILE A 92 11.65 -11.88 -1.02
C ILE A 92 12.77 -12.34 -1.95
N ARG A 93 13.37 -11.39 -2.66
CA ARG A 93 14.52 -11.62 -3.51
C ARG A 93 15.46 -10.41 -3.51
N ASN A 94 16.75 -10.66 -3.23
CA ASN A 94 17.81 -9.64 -3.25
C ASN A 94 17.48 -8.39 -2.41
N GLY A 95 16.93 -8.56 -1.20
CA GLY A 95 16.56 -7.46 -0.32
C GLY A 95 15.27 -6.71 -0.73
N ILE A 96 14.58 -7.18 -1.76
CA ILE A 96 13.30 -6.64 -2.22
C ILE A 96 12.18 -7.62 -1.91
N GLY A 97 11.14 -7.14 -1.25
CA GLY A 97 9.88 -7.84 -1.04
C GLY A 97 8.90 -7.53 -2.16
N TRP A 98 8.47 -8.56 -2.88
CA TRP A 98 7.49 -8.43 -3.97
C TRP A 98 6.12 -8.84 -3.46
N VAL A 99 5.28 -7.85 -3.19
CA VAL A 99 3.94 -8.05 -2.62
C VAL A 99 2.91 -8.03 -3.72
N VAL A 100 2.25 -9.18 -3.93
CA VAL A 100 1.20 -9.33 -4.93
C VAL A 100 -0.13 -8.90 -4.32
N VAL A 101 -0.75 -7.86 -4.87
CA VAL A 101 -2.04 -7.34 -4.42
C VAL A 101 -3.08 -7.60 -5.51
N ASN A 102 -3.82 -8.68 -5.30
CA ASN A 102 -4.66 -9.32 -6.32
C ASN A 102 -5.72 -8.39 -6.90
N ASN A 103 -6.63 -7.88 -6.07
CA ASN A 103 -7.75 -7.06 -6.53
C ASN A 103 -7.39 -5.58 -6.73
N SER A 104 -6.13 -5.20 -6.46
CA SER A 104 -5.57 -3.89 -6.85
C SER A 104 -4.73 -3.97 -8.13
N HIS A 105 -4.65 -5.15 -8.77
CA HIS A 105 -4.02 -5.36 -10.08
C HIS A 105 -2.54 -4.95 -10.13
N VAL A 106 -1.83 -5.07 -9.01
CA VAL A 106 -0.47 -4.54 -8.83
C VAL A 106 0.41 -5.53 -8.07
N ILE A 107 1.72 -5.47 -8.36
CA ILE A 107 2.77 -6.07 -7.55
C ILE A 107 3.69 -4.94 -7.10
N PHE A 108 3.76 -4.71 -5.79
CA PHE A 108 4.69 -3.75 -5.20
C PHE A 108 6.06 -4.39 -4.99
N ALA A 109 7.12 -3.64 -5.28
CA ALA A 109 8.48 -3.94 -4.87
C ALA A 109 8.83 -3.02 -3.71
N ILE A 110 9.16 -3.59 -2.56
CA ILE A 110 9.49 -2.85 -1.34
C ILE A 110 10.88 -3.23 -0.85
N ASP A 111 11.62 -2.26 -0.34
CA ASP A 111 12.84 -2.54 0.41
C ASP A 111 12.48 -3.21 1.75
N ILE A 112 13.05 -4.39 2.03
CA ILE A 112 12.66 -5.18 3.21
C ILE A 112 13.12 -4.57 4.54
N ASN A 113 14.06 -3.63 4.53
CA ASN A 113 14.57 -3.00 5.74
C ASN A 113 13.81 -1.71 6.09
N THR A 114 13.37 -0.98 5.09
CA THR A 114 12.70 0.30 5.27
C THR A 114 11.19 0.23 5.02
N PHE A 115 10.70 -0.87 4.46
CA PHE A 115 9.34 -1.09 3.98
C PHE A 115 8.88 -0.09 2.92
N LYS A 116 9.79 0.75 2.43
CA LYS A 116 9.50 1.74 1.39
C LYS A 116 9.35 1.07 0.04
N GLU A 117 8.37 1.54 -0.71
CA GLU A 117 8.22 1.17 -2.11
C GLU A 117 9.42 1.68 -2.92
N VAL A 118 10.01 0.77 -3.70
CA VAL A 118 11.10 1.06 -4.64
C VAL A 118 10.64 0.94 -6.10
N GLY A 119 9.46 0.34 -6.33
CA GLY A 119 8.82 0.23 -7.63
C GLY A 119 7.56 -0.61 -7.59
N ARG A 120 6.86 -0.68 -8.72
CA ARG A 120 5.66 -1.51 -8.87
C ARG A 120 5.46 -1.95 -10.31
N ILE A 121 4.83 -3.10 -10.50
CA ILE A 121 4.35 -3.58 -11.79
C ILE A 121 2.83 -3.51 -11.77
N THR A 122 2.24 -2.89 -12.78
CA THR A 122 0.78 -2.69 -12.91
C THR A 122 0.25 -3.37 -14.17
N ASN A 123 -1.04 -3.18 -14.45
CA ASN A 123 -1.72 -3.70 -15.66
C ASN A 123 -1.88 -5.23 -15.67
N PHE A 124 -1.95 -5.85 -14.50
CA PHE A 124 -2.45 -7.21 -14.36
C PHE A 124 -3.98 -7.23 -14.35
N THR A 125 -4.56 -8.41 -14.63
CA THR A 125 -6.00 -8.60 -14.41
C THR A 125 -6.29 -8.99 -12.96
N SER A 126 -5.58 -9.98 -12.44
CA SER A 126 -5.78 -10.48 -11.08
C SER A 126 -4.57 -11.34 -10.67
N PRO A 127 -3.42 -10.73 -10.36
CA PRO A 127 -2.18 -11.45 -10.10
C PRO A 127 -2.27 -12.29 -8.82
N ARG A 128 -1.63 -13.47 -8.81
CA ARG A 128 -1.64 -14.40 -7.66
C ARG A 128 -0.26 -14.65 -7.10
N TYR A 129 0.67 -15.06 -7.93
CA TYR A 129 2.02 -15.42 -7.52
C TYR A 129 3.03 -14.93 -8.54
N ILE A 130 4.20 -14.51 -8.04
CA ILE A 130 5.36 -14.20 -8.87
C ILE A 130 6.44 -15.26 -8.64
N HIS A 131 7.01 -15.78 -9.72
CA HIS A 131 8.10 -16.74 -9.69
C HIS A 131 9.29 -16.24 -10.51
N PHE A 132 10.43 -16.08 -9.86
CA PHE A 132 11.64 -15.52 -10.47
C PHE A 132 12.49 -16.60 -11.13
N LEU A 133 12.86 -16.36 -12.38
CA LEU A 133 13.87 -17.14 -13.10
C LEU A 133 15.25 -16.47 -13.04
N SER A 134 15.28 -15.15 -13.06
CA SER A 134 16.48 -14.33 -12.96
C SER A 134 16.11 -12.95 -12.38
N ASP A 135 17.06 -12.04 -12.29
CA ASP A 135 16.79 -10.67 -11.88
C ASP A 135 16.07 -9.84 -12.96
N GLU A 136 16.06 -10.32 -14.19
CA GLU A 136 15.44 -9.65 -15.34
C GLU A 136 14.21 -10.38 -15.88
N LYS A 137 13.88 -11.55 -15.31
CA LYS A 137 12.77 -12.35 -15.77
C LYS A 137 12.05 -13.06 -14.63
N ALA A 138 10.75 -12.83 -14.54
CA ALA A 138 9.86 -13.58 -13.66
C ALA A 138 8.54 -13.89 -14.37
N TYR A 139 7.83 -14.87 -13.84
CA TYR A 139 6.48 -15.24 -14.28
C TYR A 139 5.46 -14.84 -13.23
N VAL A 140 4.30 -14.36 -13.69
CA VAL A 140 3.16 -13.99 -12.82
C VAL A 140 1.93 -14.77 -13.28
N THR A 141 1.39 -15.57 -12.36
CA THR A 141 0.10 -16.25 -12.58
C THR A 141 -1.05 -15.33 -12.21
N GLN A 142 -2.19 -15.53 -12.84
CA GLN A 142 -3.41 -14.77 -12.60
C GLN A 142 -4.62 -15.70 -12.42
N ILE A 143 -5.67 -15.22 -11.73
CA ILE A 143 -6.86 -16.04 -11.50
C ILE A 143 -7.91 -15.89 -12.61
N TRP A 144 -8.08 -14.69 -13.18
CA TRP A 144 -9.10 -14.40 -14.18
C TRP A 144 -8.50 -14.22 -15.59
N ASP A 145 -7.41 -14.92 -15.86
CA ASP A 145 -6.70 -14.84 -17.13
C ASP A 145 -6.04 -16.18 -17.43
N ASN A 146 -6.18 -16.66 -18.64
CA ASN A 146 -5.54 -17.90 -19.09
C ASN A 146 -4.11 -17.69 -19.60
N ARG A 147 -3.47 -16.57 -19.22
CA ARG A 147 -2.11 -16.24 -19.55
C ARG A 147 -1.23 -16.20 -18.31
N ILE A 148 0.00 -16.67 -18.46
CA ILE A 148 1.07 -16.43 -17.50
C ILE A 148 1.86 -15.23 -18.02
N PHE A 149 1.90 -14.15 -17.24
CA PHE A 149 2.62 -12.95 -17.65
C PHE A 149 4.12 -13.09 -17.42
N ILE A 150 4.91 -12.57 -18.36
CA ILE A 150 6.35 -12.46 -18.28
C ILE A 150 6.66 -11.02 -17.90
N VAL A 151 7.42 -10.83 -16.81
CA VAL A 151 7.78 -9.51 -16.32
C VAL A 151 9.28 -9.34 -16.26
N ASN A 152 9.75 -8.10 -16.40
CA ASN A 152 11.12 -7.71 -16.09
C ASN A 152 11.14 -7.00 -14.72
N PRO A 153 11.62 -7.65 -13.65
CA PRO A 153 11.64 -7.06 -12.31
C PRO A 153 12.51 -5.80 -12.21
N LYS A 154 13.63 -5.72 -12.92
CA LYS A 154 14.51 -4.54 -12.91
C LYS A 154 13.87 -3.30 -13.52
N LYS A 155 12.96 -3.49 -14.47
CA LYS A 155 12.28 -2.39 -15.18
C LYS A 155 10.86 -2.15 -14.68
N TYR A 156 10.37 -3.02 -13.78
CA TYR A 156 8.98 -2.98 -13.29
C TYR A 156 7.94 -2.99 -14.40
N GLU A 157 8.15 -3.82 -15.42
CA GLU A 157 7.28 -3.87 -16.60
C GLU A 157 6.88 -5.28 -17.00
N ILE A 158 5.70 -5.43 -17.61
CA ILE A 158 5.28 -6.64 -18.30
C ILE A 158 5.94 -6.65 -19.68
N THR A 159 6.66 -7.72 -20.01
CA THR A 159 7.38 -7.87 -21.29
C THR A 159 6.71 -8.83 -22.26
N GLY A 160 5.72 -9.61 -21.81
CA GLY A 160 5.00 -10.57 -22.63
C GLY A 160 4.14 -11.50 -21.81
N TYR A 161 3.66 -12.55 -22.45
CA TYR A 161 2.85 -13.59 -21.79
C TYR A 161 3.00 -14.93 -22.51
N ILE A 162 2.62 -15.99 -21.80
CA ILE A 162 2.48 -17.34 -22.32
C ILE A 162 0.97 -17.67 -22.30
N GLU A 163 0.41 -18.03 -23.45
CA GLU A 163 -0.98 -18.47 -23.49
C GLU A 163 -1.12 -19.91 -22.97
N CYS A 164 -2.10 -20.12 -22.12
CA CYS A 164 -2.44 -21.41 -21.53
C CYS A 164 -3.90 -21.77 -21.85
N PRO A 165 -4.22 -22.09 -23.11
CA PRO A 165 -5.60 -22.21 -23.60
C PRO A 165 -6.44 -23.27 -22.89
N ASN A 166 -5.80 -24.25 -22.22
CA ASN A 166 -6.48 -25.34 -21.52
C ASN A 166 -6.55 -25.13 -20.00
N MET A 167 -6.14 -23.97 -19.49
CA MET A 167 -6.40 -23.61 -18.10
C MET A 167 -7.89 -23.23 -17.97
N THR A 168 -8.73 -24.25 -17.75
CA THR A 168 -10.10 -24.00 -17.30
C THR A 168 -10.03 -23.51 -15.86
N MET A 169 -10.54 -22.31 -15.63
CA MET A 169 -10.89 -21.89 -14.28
C MET A 169 -12.04 -22.80 -13.85
N GLU A 170 -11.79 -23.68 -12.89
CA GLU A 170 -12.89 -24.28 -12.17
C GLU A 170 -13.68 -23.13 -11.53
N SER A 171 -14.86 -22.86 -12.09
CA SER A 171 -15.85 -22.04 -11.40
C SER A 171 -16.10 -22.78 -10.09
N GLY A 172 -15.63 -22.21 -8.98
CA GLY A 172 -15.86 -22.81 -7.68
C GLY A 172 -17.34 -23.12 -7.57
N SER A 173 -17.66 -24.41 -7.61
CA SER A 173 -18.96 -24.89 -7.21
C SER A 173 -19.12 -24.39 -5.77
N THR A 174 -20.03 -23.47 -5.57
CA THR A 174 -20.59 -23.15 -4.27
C THR A 174 -21.20 -24.44 -3.75
N GLU A 175 -20.41 -25.23 -3.04
CA GLU A 175 -20.98 -26.22 -2.12
C GLU A 175 -21.61 -25.43 -0.99
N GLN A 176 -22.94 -25.56 -0.96
CA GLN A 176 -23.83 -25.05 0.09
C GLN A 176 -23.57 -25.76 1.42
#